data_0f941c335f3f2493f57ccf639471bcff
#
_entry.id   0f941c335f3f2493f57ccf639471bcff
#
_cell.length_a   1.000
_cell.length_b   1.000
_cell.length_c   1.000
_cell.angle_alpha   90.00
_cell.angle_beta   90.00
_cell.angle_gamma   90.00
#
_symmetry.space_group_name_H-M   'P 1'
#
loop_
_entity.id
_entity.type
_entity.pdbx_description
1 polymer ?
#
loop_
_entity_poly.entity_id
_entity_poly.type
_entity_poly.pdbx_seq_one_letter_code
_entity_poly.pdbx_strand_id
1 'polypeptide(L)'
;MKIDYGEQMVTWEWDGCVIKIELPDINHAEYNKDENIVIVYSGENFVSKIIFYFSLEGKLLGQQNLLEGTLDWNHKGKHQIGFQHSHHLRFSPKYQRILSISHASSDFELPSELEIYNLEGEKIDQIESPAGFTMLYISEINKEKLRIVCEAFKEDCFDKFGRRNFYFNMDLETKKWIKDGVAY
;
A
#
# COMPACT_ATOMS: atom_id res chain seq x y z
N MET A 1 -5.29 -3.03 -19.26
CA MET A 1 -4.86 -1.72 -19.80
C MET A 1 -3.36 -1.75 -19.91
N LYS A 2 -2.78 -1.26 -21.02
CA LYS A 2 -1.34 -1.15 -21.21
C LYS A 2 -0.89 0.23 -20.71
N ILE A 3 0.18 0.28 -19.94
CA ILE A 3 0.87 1.50 -19.53
C ILE A 3 2.20 1.53 -20.27
N ASP A 4 2.48 2.62 -20.96
CA ASP A 4 3.78 2.90 -21.58
C ASP A 4 4.42 4.05 -20.81
N TYR A 5 5.70 3.92 -20.43
CA TYR A 5 6.42 4.95 -19.68
C TYR A 5 7.89 5.05 -20.11
N GLY A 6 8.44 6.25 -19.94
CA GLY A 6 9.85 6.59 -20.05
C GLY A 6 10.26 7.43 -18.84
N GLU A 7 11.46 7.97 -18.83
CA GLU A 7 12.01 8.71 -17.68
C GLU A 7 11.20 9.95 -17.25
N GLN A 8 10.46 10.58 -18.19
CA GLN A 8 9.78 11.85 -17.93
C GLN A 8 8.30 11.82 -18.29
N MET A 9 7.76 10.72 -18.79
CA MET A 9 6.38 10.68 -19.25
C MET A 9 5.79 9.27 -19.07
N VAL A 10 4.56 9.19 -18.57
CA VAL A 10 3.74 7.99 -18.58
C VAL A 10 2.49 8.23 -19.44
N THR A 11 2.07 7.22 -20.18
CA THR A 11 0.90 7.28 -21.07
C THR A 11 0.06 6.03 -20.96
N TRP A 12 -1.25 6.21 -21.10
CA TRP A 12 -2.19 5.09 -21.23
C TRP A 12 -3.42 5.55 -22.05
N GLU A 13 -4.19 4.59 -22.51
CA GLU A 13 -5.45 4.86 -23.19
C GLU A 13 -6.64 4.62 -22.27
N TRP A 14 -7.55 5.57 -22.18
CA TRP A 14 -8.79 5.47 -21.43
C TRP A 14 -9.93 6.16 -22.20
N ASP A 15 -11.05 5.43 -22.38
CA ASP A 15 -12.26 5.89 -23.08
C ASP A 15 -11.97 6.53 -24.46
N GLY A 16 -11.07 5.87 -25.23
CA GLY A 16 -10.66 6.33 -26.56
C GLY A 16 -9.74 7.56 -26.58
N CYS A 17 -9.33 8.04 -25.41
CA CYS A 17 -8.40 9.16 -25.26
C CYS A 17 -7.03 8.70 -24.76
N VAL A 18 -5.95 9.27 -25.31
CA VAL A 18 -4.60 9.05 -24.80
C VAL A 18 -4.34 10.04 -23.66
N ILE A 19 -4.18 9.50 -22.46
CA ILE A 19 -3.77 10.28 -21.29
C ILE A 19 -2.24 10.36 -21.26
N LYS A 20 -1.69 11.56 -20.99
CA LYS A 20 -0.24 11.81 -20.90
C LYS A 20 0.02 12.58 -19.62
N ILE A 21 0.93 12.07 -18.79
CA ILE A 21 1.37 12.71 -17.55
C ILE A 21 2.89 12.86 -17.60
N GLU A 22 3.36 14.08 -17.40
CA GLU A 22 4.78 14.41 -17.30
C GLU A 22 5.19 14.43 -15.82
N LEU A 23 6.20 13.66 -15.47
CA LEU A 23 6.81 13.58 -14.15
C LEU A 23 8.32 13.34 -14.31
N PRO A 24 9.14 13.88 -13.42
CA PRO A 24 10.59 13.60 -13.46
C PRO A 24 10.89 12.18 -12.95
N ASP A 25 11.97 11.62 -13.46
CA ASP A 25 12.63 10.42 -12.92
C ASP A 25 11.68 9.22 -12.72
N ILE A 26 10.83 8.93 -13.70
CA ILE A 26 9.91 7.80 -13.63
C ILE A 26 10.71 6.49 -13.68
N ASN A 27 10.59 5.68 -12.62
CA ASN A 27 11.23 4.37 -12.51
C ASN A 27 10.34 3.24 -13.02
N HIS A 28 9.05 3.34 -12.70
CA HIS A 28 8.05 2.32 -12.97
C HIS A 28 6.67 2.93 -13.03
N ALA A 29 5.79 2.35 -13.83
CA ALA A 29 4.37 2.68 -13.83
C ALA A 29 3.54 1.41 -14.08
N GLU A 30 2.42 1.28 -13.36
CA GLU A 30 1.56 0.13 -13.45
C GLU A 30 0.07 0.50 -13.36
N TYR A 31 -0.76 -0.33 -13.95
CA TYR A 31 -2.20 -0.31 -13.74
C TYR A 31 -2.59 -1.24 -12.59
N ASN A 32 -3.05 -0.67 -11.51
CA ASN A 32 -3.63 -1.43 -10.42
C ASN A 32 -5.11 -1.72 -10.75
N LYS A 33 -5.37 -2.95 -11.17
CA LYS A 33 -6.71 -3.42 -11.59
C LYS A 33 -7.71 -3.42 -10.43
N ASP A 34 -7.26 -3.73 -9.23
CA ASP A 34 -8.14 -3.87 -8.06
C ASP A 34 -8.67 -2.52 -7.60
N GLU A 35 -7.80 -1.51 -7.61
CA GLU A 35 -8.13 -0.13 -7.26
C GLU A 35 -8.67 0.70 -8.42
N ASN A 36 -8.46 0.23 -9.67
CA ASN A 36 -8.80 0.93 -10.90
C ASN A 36 -8.09 2.29 -11.03
N ILE A 37 -6.78 2.30 -10.73
CA ILE A 37 -5.90 3.47 -10.78
C ILE A 37 -4.60 3.17 -11.51
N VAL A 38 -3.90 4.22 -11.94
CA VAL A 38 -2.52 4.14 -12.41
C VAL A 38 -1.59 4.60 -11.29
N ILE A 39 -0.57 3.79 -10.99
CA ILE A 39 0.45 4.09 -9.98
C ILE A 39 1.75 4.35 -10.71
N VAL A 40 2.41 5.47 -10.39
CA VAL A 40 3.69 5.86 -10.98
C VAL A 40 4.71 6.05 -9.86
N TYR A 41 5.83 5.39 -10.01
CA TYR A 41 6.96 5.45 -9.08
C TYR A 41 8.04 6.35 -9.69
N SER A 42 8.49 7.33 -8.93
CA SER A 42 9.48 8.32 -9.36
C SER A 42 10.61 8.45 -8.35
N GLY A 43 11.82 8.65 -8.83
CA GLY A 43 13.02 8.90 -8.02
C GLY A 43 14.31 8.62 -8.77
N GLU A 44 15.40 9.16 -8.29
CA GLU A 44 16.73 9.06 -8.90
C GLU A 44 17.36 7.68 -8.74
N ASN A 45 18.20 7.30 -9.70
CA ASN A 45 18.97 6.06 -9.68
C ASN A 45 18.14 4.80 -9.48
N PHE A 46 16.93 4.76 -10.05
CA PHE A 46 15.96 3.66 -9.91
C PHE A 46 15.48 3.39 -8.47
N VAL A 47 15.73 4.31 -7.54
CA VAL A 47 15.22 4.26 -6.17
C VAL A 47 14.00 5.17 -6.09
N SER A 48 12.82 4.57 -5.91
CA SER A 48 11.59 5.35 -5.77
C SER A 48 11.62 6.21 -4.51
N LYS A 49 11.34 7.50 -4.69
CA LYS A 49 11.22 8.50 -3.61
C LYS A 49 9.79 8.97 -3.45
N ILE A 50 9.04 8.98 -4.55
CA ILE A 50 7.65 9.44 -4.60
C ILE A 50 6.82 8.42 -5.37
N ILE A 51 5.61 8.18 -4.88
CA ILE A 51 4.60 7.37 -5.57
C ILE A 51 3.40 8.27 -5.86
N PHE A 52 3.00 8.34 -7.10
CA PHE A 52 1.83 9.08 -7.55
C PHE A 52 0.68 8.13 -7.87
N TYR A 53 -0.53 8.52 -7.49
CA TYR A 53 -1.75 7.76 -7.72
C TYR A 53 -2.68 8.57 -8.63
N PHE A 54 -2.98 8.06 -9.83
CA PHE A 54 -3.84 8.73 -10.80
C PHE A 54 -5.13 7.95 -11.04
N SER A 55 -6.22 8.67 -11.24
CA SER A 55 -7.42 8.07 -11.84
C SER A 55 -7.16 7.69 -13.30
N LEU A 56 -8.03 6.90 -13.90
CA LEU A 56 -7.87 6.52 -15.31
C LEU A 56 -7.99 7.71 -16.28
N GLU A 57 -8.68 8.78 -15.87
CA GLU A 57 -8.80 10.05 -16.60
C GLU A 57 -7.56 10.96 -16.43
N GLY A 58 -6.53 10.50 -15.69
CA GLY A 58 -5.30 11.27 -15.46
C GLY A 58 -5.36 12.29 -14.32
N LYS A 59 -6.39 12.26 -13.48
CA LYS A 59 -6.47 13.14 -12.30
C LYS A 59 -5.58 12.60 -11.19
N LEU A 60 -4.73 13.46 -10.61
CA LEU A 60 -3.95 13.12 -9.43
C LEU A 60 -4.89 12.92 -8.22
N LEU A 61 -4.92 11.71 -7.68
CA LEU A 61 -5.69 11.33 -6.50
C LEU A 61 -4.90 11.52 -5.21
N GLY A 62 -3.61 11.19 -5.25
CA GLY A 62 -2.71 11.33 -4.11
C GLY A 62 -1.26 11.16 -4.49
N GLN A 63 -0.38 11.48 -3.55
CA GLN A 63 1.07 11.39 -3.66
C GLN A 63 1.66 10.96 -2.34
N GLN A 64 2.47 9.91 -2.34
CA GLN A 64 3.23 9.46 -1.17
C GLN A 64 4.69 9.86 -1.32
N ASN A 65 5.24 10.56 -0.32
CA ASN A 65 6.66 10.82 -0.19
C ASN A 65 7.28 9.75 0.71
N LEU A 66 8.10 8.87 0.14
CA LEU A 66 8.70 7.75 0.85
C LEU A 66 9.83 8.20 1.79
N LEU A 67 10.49 9.33 1.50
CA LEU A 67 11.59 9.85 2.34
C LEU A 67 11.04 10.52 3.61
N GLU A 68 9.94 11.23 3.48
CA GLU A 68 9.31 11.96 4.59
C GLU A 68 8.27 11.11 5.32
N GLY A 69 7.88 9.96 4.76
CA GLY A 69 6.81 9.13 5.31
C GLY A 69 5.45 9.83 5.30
N THR A 70 5.18 10.66 4.28
CA THR A 70 3.92 11.41 4.17
C THR A 70 3.06 10.94 3.00
N LEU A 71 1.75 11.09 3.14
CA LEU A 71 0.78 10.94 2.06
C LEU A 71 -0.05 12.23 1.96
N ASP A 72 -0.07 12.80 0.76
CA ASP A 72 -0.96 13.89 0.36
C ASP A 72 -2.03 13.35 -0.56
N TRP A 73 -3.30 13.74 -0.37
CA TRP A 73 -4.38 13.31 -1.27
C TRP A 73 -5.50 14.33 -1.37
N ASN A 74 -6.35 14.16 -2.38
CA ASN A 74 -7.50 15.02 -2.64
C ASN A 74 -8.81 14.23 -2.42
N HIS A 75 -9.52 14.55 -1.35
CA HIS A 75 -10.86 14.02 -1.07
C HIS A 75 -11.71 15.13 -0.42
N LYS A 76 -12.70 15.69 -1.16
CA LYS A 76 -13.49 16.86 -0.69
C LYS A 76 -12.64 18.05 -0.22
N GLY A 77 -11.36 18.06 -0.57
CA GLY A 77 -10.35 19.02 -0.13
C GLY A 77 -8.96 18.39 -0.19
N LYS A 78 -7.94 19.17 0.19
CA LYS A 78 -6.56 18.67 0.31
C LYS A 78 -6.33 18.13 1.72
N HIS A 79 -5.74 16.95 1.82
CA HIS A 79 -5.39 16.30 3.06
C HIS A 79 -3.91 15.89 3.02
N GLN A 80 -3.28 15.85 4.18
CA GLN A 80 -1.94 15.32 4.38
C GLN A 80 -1.87 14.58 5.72
N ILE A 81 -1.15 13.47 5.76
CA ILE A 81 -0.85 12.72 6.98
C ILE A 81 0.59 12.22 6.95
N GLY A 82 1.27 12.26 8.08
CA GLY A 82 2.59 11.67 8.28
C GLY A 82 2.48 10.34 9.01
N PHE A 83 3.26 9.36 8.57
CA PHE A 83 3.30 8.02 9.15
C PHE A 83 4.67 7.76 9.74
N GLN A 84 4.78 7.77 11.07
CA GLN A 84 6.01 7.45 11.77
C GLN A 84 6.22 5.92 11.78
N HIS A 85 7.46 5.50 11.46
CA HIS A 85 7.86 4.09 11.48
C HIS A 85 7.01 3.16 10.59
N SER A 86 6.28 3.72 9.62
CA SER A 86 5.56 2.94 8.61
C SER A 86 6.55 2.37 7.60
N HIS A 87 6.47 1.07 7.37
CA HIS A 87 7.27 0.39 6.34
C HIS A 87 6.41 -0.03 5.14
N HIS A 88 5.08 0.02 5.27
CA HIS A 88 4.16 -0.24 4.18
C HIS A 88 2.93 0.64 4.28
N LEU A 89 2.67 1.41 3.23
CA LEU A 89 1.48 2.25 3.09
C LEU A 89 0.69 1.83 1.86
N ARG A 90 -0.61 1.71 2.01
CA ARG A 90 -1.54 1.45 0.91
C ARG A 90 -2.61 2.53 0.85
N PHE A 91 -2.59 3.35 -0.20
CA PHE A 91 -3.68 4.29 -0.50
C PHE A 91 -4.71 3.60 -1.37
N SER A 92 -5.95 3.55 -0.89
CA SER A 92 -7.07 2.84 -1.53
C SER A 92 -8.28 3.75 -1.68
N PRO A 93 -8.30 4.60 -2.72
CA PRO A 93 -9.41 5.53 -2.96
C PRO A 93 -10.71 4.81 -3.30
N LYS A 94 -10.67 3.65 -3.97
CA LYS A 94 -11.84 2.83 -4.29
C LYS A 94 -12.57 2.33 -3.04
N TYR A 95 -11.83 1.91 -2.03
CA TYR A 95 -12.39 1.43 -0.76
C TYR A 95 -12.44 2.50 0.32
N GLN A 96 -12.10 3.76 -0.03
CA GLN A 96 -12.10 4.94 0.84
C GLN A 96 -11.26 4.74 2.11
N ARG A 97 -10.06 4.16 1.96
CA ARG A 97 -9.17 3.83 3.07
C ARG A 97 -7.71 4.16 2.77
N ILE A 98 -7.01 4.48 3.84
CA ILE A 98 -5.55 4.51 3.88
C ILE A 98 -5.14 3.50 4.95
N LEU A 99 -4.18 2.64 4.61
CA LEU A 99 -3.72 1.56 5.48
C LEU A 99 -2.21 1.70 5.66
N SER A 100 -1.75 1.69 6.89
CA SER A 100 -0.34 1.78 7.24
C SER A 100 0.06 0.62 8.13
N ILE A 101 1.10 -0.11 7.76
CA ILE A 101 1.74 -1.09 8.64
C ILE A 101 2.97 -0.40 9.24
N SER A 102 3.01 -0.29 10.56
CA SER A 102 4.07 0.38 11.31
C SER A 102 4.61 -0.52 12.43
N HIS A 103 5.79 -0.16 12.93
CA HIS A 103 6.36 -0.74 14.14
C HIS A 103 6.33 0.29 15.28
N ALA A 104 6.45 -0.18 16.52
CA ALA A 104 6.44 0.70 17.69
C ALA A 104 7.64 1.66 17.73
N SER A 105 8.74 1.31 17.04
CA SER A 105 9.96 2.13 16.98
C SER A 105 10.63 2.04 15.60
N SER A 106 11.61 2.94 15.36
CA SER A 106 12.47 2.92 14.17
C SER A 106 13.32 1.66 14.02
N ASP A 107 13.52 0.93 15.10
CA ASP A 107 14.33 -0.30 15.12
C ASP A 107 13.53 -1.54 14.66
N PHE A 108 12.33 -1.32 14.12
CA PHE A 108 11.45 -2.38 13.65
C PHE A 108 11.15 -3.45 14.71
N GLU A 109 10.96 -3.02 15.94
CA GLU A 109 10.56 -3.92 17.02
C GLU A 109 9.23 -4.62 16.69
N LEU A 110 9.20 -5.90 16.98
CA LEU A 110 8.01 -6.73 16.82
C LEU A 110 7.12 -6.67 18.06
N PRO A 111 5.81 -6.76 17.90
CA PRO A 111 5.00 -6.93 16.68
C PRO A 111 4.74 -5.63 15.92
N SER A 112 4.32 -5.76 14.65
CA SER A 112 3.82 -4.63 13.86
C SER A 112 2.32 -4.40 14.11
N GLU A 113 1.85 -3.19 13.77
CA GLU A 113 0.46 -2.78 13.86
C GLU A 113 -0.05 -2.32 12.50
N LEU A 114 -1.31 -2.59 12.22
CA LEU A 114 -2.03 -2.07 11.07
C LEU A 114 -2.94 -0.94 11.53
N GLU A 115 -2.67 0.25 11.04
CA GLU A 115 -3.54 1.42 11.22
C GLU A 115 -4.40 1.63 9.98
N ILE A 116 -5.68 1.89 10.18
CA ILE A 116 -6.66 2.13 9.12
C ILE A 116 -7.24 3.52 9.30
N TYR A 117 -7.19 4.32 8.23
CA TYR A 117 -7.73 5.68 8.18
C TYR A 117 -8.81 5.78 7.10
N ASN A 118 -9.78 6.67 7.31
CA ASN A 118 -10.70 7.09 6.25
C ASN A 118 -10.05 8.15 5.34
N LEU A 119 -10.74 8.57 4.28
CA LEU A 119 -10.21 9.61 3.37
C LEU A 119 -10.36 11.04 3.93
N GLU A 120 -10.99 11.24 5.06
CA GLU A 120 -10.95 12.48 5.84
C GLU A 120 -9.67 12.59 6.70
N GLY A 121 -8.83 11.50 6.76
CA GLY A 121 -7.60 11.45 7.54
C GLY A 121 -7.78 11.03 9.00
N GLU A 122 -8.96 10.59 9.38
CA GLU A 122 -9.25 10.12 10.73
C GLU A 122 -8.87 8.63 10.87
N LYS A 123 -8.13 8.29 11.91
CA LYS A 123 -7.84 6.89 12.27
C LYS A 123 -9.12 6.22 12.75
N ILE A 124 -9.59 5.22 12.00
CA ILE A 124 -10.83 4.50 12.31
C ILE A 124 -10.57 3.16 12.99
N ASP A 125 -9.32 2.65 12.89
CA ASP A 125 -8.97 1.36 13.48
C ASP A 125 -7.47 1.18 13.68
N GLN A 126 -7.11 0.28 14.63
CA GLN A 126 -5.75 -0.15 14.88
C GLN A 126 -5.78 -1.63 15.27
N ILE A 127 -4.99 -2.46 14.58
CA ILE A 127 -5.07 -3.91 14.66
C ILE A 127 -3.67 -4.48 14.82
N GLU A 128 -3.46 -5.27 15.85
CA GLU A 128 -2.20 -5.97 16.09
C GLU A 128 -1.99 -7.11 15.08
N SER A 129 -0.74 -7.41 14.80
CA SER A 129 -0.37 -8.57 13.98
C SER A 129 -0.83 -9.90 14.61
N PRO A 130 -1.00 -10.96 13.80
CA PRO A 130 -1.31 -12.29 14.33
C PRO A 130 -0.23 -12.76 15.33
N ALA A 131 -0.63 -13.47 16.38
CA ALA A 131 0.29 -13.93 17.42
C ALA A 131 1.45 -14.77 16.84
N GLY A 132 2.68 -14.36 17.12
CA GLY A 132 3.91 -14.99 16.60
C GLY A 132 4.35 -14.54 15.22
N PHE A 133 3.67 -13.52 14.64
CA PHE A 133 3.95 -12.99 13.32
C PHE A 133 4.10 -11.47 13.34
N THR A 134 4.82 -10.92 12.36
CA THR A 134 4.85 -9.49 12.02
C THR A 134 4.29 -9.31 10.62
N MET A 135 3.54 -8.24 10.38
CA MET A 135 3.02 -7.90 9.06
C MET A 135 4.12 -7.28 8.21
N LEU A 136 4.25 -7.72 6.95
CA LEU A 136 5.22 -7.18 6.00
C LEU A 136 4.57 -6.23 5.01
N TYR A 137 3.52 -6.67 4.32
CA TYR A 137 2.82 -5.84 3.34
C TYR A 137 1.40 -6.34 3.07
N ILE A 138 0.55 -5.44 2.60
CA ILE A 138 -0.82 -5.73 2.18
C ILE A 138 -0.77 -6.18 0.72
N SER A 139 -1.07 -7.45 0.45
CA SER A 139 -1.08 -8.00 -0.91
C SER A 139 -2.39 -7.71 -1.64
N GLU A 140 -3.53 -7.80 -0.94
CA GLU A 140 -4.84 -7.56 -1.54
C GLU A 140 -5.75 -6.79 -0.57
N ILE A 141 -6.63 -5.97 -1.13
CA ILE A 141 -7.68 -5.27 -0.39
C ILE A 141 -9.01 -5.41 -1.10
N ASN A 142 -10.07 -5.64 -0.32
CA ASN A 142 -11.44 -5.48 -0.79
C ASN A 142 -12.29 -4.81 0.30
N LYS A 143 -13.60 -4.69 0.08
CA LYS A 143 -14.49 -3.99 0.98
C LYS A 143 -14.54 -4.59 2.40
N GLU A 144 -14.42 -5.92 2.49
CA GLU A 144 -14.64 -6.69 3.72
C GLU A 144 -13.38 -7.27 4.32
N LYS A 145 -12.34 -7.49 3.49
CA LYS A 145 -11.15 -8.25 3.87
C LYS A 145 -9.87 -7.62 3.37
N LEU A 146 -8.81 -7.82 4.13
CA LEU A 146 -7.43 -7.58 3.73
C LEU A 146 -6.69 -8.92 3.65
N ARG A 147 -5.83 -9.06 2.65
CA ARG A 147 -4.85 -10.13 2.57
C ARG A 147 -3.48 -9.55 2.81
N ILE A 148 -2.82 -10.03 3.85
CA ILE A 148 -1.55 -9.49 4.31
C ILE A 148 -0.52 -10.61 4.34
N VAL A 149 0.70 -10.31 3.89
CA VAL A 149 1.84 -11.20 4.09
C VAL A 149 2.45 -10.90 5.44
N CYS A 150 2.56 -11.94 6.25
CA CYS A 150 3.17 -11.86 7.58
C CYS A 150 4.36 -12.82 7.67
N GLU A 151 5.40 -12.41 8.37
CA GLU A 151 6.57 -13.22 8.68
C GLU A 151 6.48 -13.78 10.11
N ALA A 152 6.69 -15.07 10.27
CA ALA A 152 6.80 -15.70 11.58
C ALA A 152 8.14 -15.36 12.23
N PHE A 153 8.12 -14.86 13.46
CA PHE A 153 9.31 -14.62 14.27
C PHE A 153 9.52 -15.64 15.39
N LYS A 154 8.52 -16.53 15.62
CA LYS A 154 8.63 -17.65 16.54
C LYS A 154 8.82 -18.95 15.76
N GLU A 155 9.74 -19.80 16.20
CA GLU A 155 10.06 -21.07 15.53
C GLU A 155 8.86 -22.04 15.45
N ASP A 156 7.99 -22.05 16.45
CA ASP A 156 6.76 -22.84 16.49
C ASP A 156 5.70 -22.39 15.44
N CYS A 157 5.88 -21.21 14.86
CA CYS A 157 5.03 -20.70 13.80
C CYS A 157 5.56 -21.02 12.38
N PHE A 158 6.80 -21.54 12.26
CA PHE A 158 7.37 -21.95 10.98
C PHE A 158 6.63 -23.17 10.43
N ASP A 159 6.65 -23.34 9.13
CA ASP A 159 6.14 -24.58 8.57
C ASP A 159 7.17 -25.72 8.68
N LYS A 160 6.75 -26.92 8.31
CA LYS A 160 7.62 -28.12 8.33
C LYS A 160 8.87 -28.06 7.45
N PHE A 161 8.97 -27.06 6.58
CA PHE A 161 10.13 -26.78 5.71
C PHE A 161 10.94 -25.55 6.17
N GLY A 162 10.62 -24.99 7.34
CA GLY A 162 11.29 -23.80 7.88
C GLY A 162 10.88 -22.49 7.20
N ARG A 163 9.79 -22.47 6.42
CA ARG A 163 9.30 -21.25 5.78
C ARG A 163 8.63 -20.35 6.80
N ARG A 164 8.83 -19.03 6.62
CA ARG A 164 8.40 -18.01 7.59
C ARG A 164 7.27 -17.13 7.08
N ASN A 165 7.15 -16.95 5.76
CA ASN A 165 6.20 -16.03 5.18
C ASN A 165 4.88 -16.72 4.87
N PHE A 166 3.79 -16.12 5.33
CA PHE A 166 2.44 -16.66 5.18
C PHE A 166 1.45 -15.58 4.80
N TYR A 167 0.47 -15.95 4.00
CA TYR A 167 -0.71 -15.13 3.79
C TYR A 167 -1.67 -15.26 4.97
N PHE A 168 -2.19 -14.12 5.40
CA PHE A 168 -3.29 -14.03 6.35
C PHE A 168 -4.41 -13.21 5.74
N ASN A 169 -5.63 -13.71 5.85
CA ASN A 169 -6.83 -12.95 5.58
C ASN A 169 -7.33 -12.35 6.90
N MET A 170 -7.59 -11.05 6.91
CA MET A 170 -8.17 -10.35 8.02
C MET A 170 -9.55 -9.84 7.63
N ASP A 171 -10.55 -10.23 8.37
CA ASP A 171 -11.92 -9.73 8.23
C ASP A 171 -12.03 -8.36 8.92
N LEU A 172 -12.44 -7.34 8.17
CA LEU A 172 -12.43 -5.94 8.63
C LEU A 172 -13.53 -5.63 9.65
N GLU A 173 -14.60 -6.41 9.68
CA GLU A 173 -15.70 -6.26 10.64
C GLU A 173 -15.38 -6.95 11.96
N THR A 174 -15.00 -8.23 11.89
CA THR A 174 -14.77 -9.05 13.08
C THR A 174 -13.36 -8.98 13.63
N LYS A 175 -12.41 -8.38 12.88
CA LYS A 175 -10.97 -8.28 13.19
C LYS A 175 -10.28 -9.65 13.36
N LYS A 176 -10.83 -10.70 12.80
CA LYS A 176 -10.30 -12.05 12.92
C LYS A 176 -9.28 -12.34 11.83
N TRP A 177 -8.17 -12.90 12.24
CA TRP A 177 -7.13 -13.41 11.37
C TRP A 177 -7.36 -14.88 11.01
N ILE A 178 -7.19 -15.20 9.73
CA ILE A 178 -7.23 -16.57 9.19
C ILE A 178 -5.96 -16.78 8.37
N LYS A 179 -5.11 -17.72 8.79
CA LYS A 179 -3.90 -18.12 8.04
C LYS A 179 -4.33 -18.85 6.76
N ASP A 180 -3.84 -18.38 5.58
CA ASP A 180 -4.30 -18.81 4.25
C ASP A 180 -3.18 -19.47 3.41
N GLY A 181 -2.12 -19.92 4.03
CA GLY A 181 -1.05 -20.64 3.36
C GLY A 181 0.27 -19.88 3.31
N VAL A 182 1.24 -20.46 2.57
CA VAL A 182 2.61 -19.93 2.46
C VAL A 182 2.67 -18.85 1.40
N ALA A 183 3.34 -17.74 1.70
CA ALA A 183 3.68 -16.69 0.75
C ALA A 183 5.06 -16.97 0.12
N TYR A 184 5.19 -16.73 -1.21
CA TYR A 184 6.41 -16.94 -1.99
C TYR A 184 6.95 -15.60 -2.49
#